data_495424f7c5384f533ef2005061dd4ef7
#
_entry.id   495424f7c5384f533ef2005061dd4ef7
#
_cell.length_a   1.000
_cell.length_b   1.000
_cell.length_c   1.000
_cell.angle_alpha   90.00
_cell.angle_beta   90.00
_cell.angle_gamma   90.00
#
_symmetry.space_group_name_H-M   'P 1'
#
loop_
_entity.id
_entity.type
_entity.pdbx_description
1 polymer ?
#
loop_
_entity_poly.entity_id
_entity_poly.type
_entity_poly.pdbx_seq_one_letter_code
_entity_poly.pdbx_strand_id
1 'polypeptide(L)'
;MVLSSADRQPVHTVYGGAQLFKPETPARLGAHALDLIRTYASDVDSFAQCLGLDRELAEAVLARVVTKLECEPVEDFRIDFEDGYGYRSEAEEDGHARSAARALAQAQKLPGFPPFIGIRIKPLTEISRVRARRTLELFFAEMSDLPPNFAVTLPKITDPAQAAELTDLLDGLEARQGFKPGTVKIELMIETPQAIIDTDGSFAIPKLIGAARGRCRGLHFGPYDYTASCDIAAAEQRLDHPACDFARNVMQVSAAGRGILLSDGPSTMLPVPRHRAPATDEQQAENRVIVQRAMRHHFDLVQRSLANGFYQGWDLHPGQLPTRYAAVYAFFLKSLQPAAARLRNFVDQAARATRAGEVFDDAATGQGLLNFLLRGVNCGAFTPEEAASSGLALEELRSRSFVTILDSRKA
;
A
#
# COMPACT_ATOMS: atom_id res chain seq x y z
N MET A 1 -17.84 -9.90 -5.89
CA MET A 1 -17.09 -11.12 -5.53
C MET A 1 -15.61 -10.72 -5.39
N VAL A 2 -15.13 -10.59 -4.17
CA VAL A 2 -13.76 -10.14 -3.89
C VAL A 2 -12.82 -11.25 -4.35
N LEU A 3 -11.79 -10.89 -5.14
CA LEU A 3 -10.71 -11.81 -5.52
C LEU A 3 -10.01 -12.31 -4.24
N SER A 4 -9.43 -13.51 -4.28
CA SER A 4 -8.72 -14.04 -3.12
C SER A 4 -7.63 -13.07 -2.68
N SER A 5 -7.45 -12.87 -1.39
CA SER A 5 -6.46 -11.95 -0.83
C SER A 5 -5.02 -12.28 -1.26
N ALA A 6 -4.75 -13.51 -1.71
CA ALA A 6 -3.46 -13.94 -2.23
C ALA A 6 -3.04 -13.23 -3.54
N ASP A 7 -4.01 -12.69 -4.27
CA ASP A 7 -3.80 -12.08 -5.59
C ASP A 7 -3.83 -10.55 -5.57
N ARG A 8 -4.16 -9.96 -4.42
CA ARG A 8 -4.35 -8.53 -4.26
C ARG A 8 -3.11 -7.86 -3.68
N GLN A 9 -2.76 -6.70 -4.22
CA GLN A 9 -1.88 -5.73 -3.57
C GLN A 9 -2.75 -4.62 -2.98
N PRO A 10 -2.61 -4.25 -1.70
CA PRO A 10 -3.33 -3.12 -1.14
C PRO A 10 -2.87 -1.82 -1.81
N VAL A 11 -3.78 -0.87 -1.97
CA VAL A 11 -3.43 0.45 -2.57
C VAL A 11 -2.77 1.39 -1.57
N HIS A 12 -2.92 1.09 -0.29
CA HIS A 12 -2.26 1.84 0.78
C HIS A 12 -1.94 0.95 1.98
N THR A 13 -1.05 1.45 2.84
CA THR A 13 -0.90 1.03 4.22
C THR A 13 -1.13 2.24 5.13
N VAL A 14 -2.00 2.09 6.14
CA VAL A 14 -2.21 3.10 7.18
C VAL A 14 -1.48 2.67 8.43
N TYR A 15 -0.67 3.57 9.01
CA TYR A 15 0.02 3.34 10.27
C TYR A 15 -0.71 4.08 11.40
N GLY A 16 -1.00 3.36 12.47
CA GLY A 16 -1.61 3.94 13.67
C GLY A 16 -0.93 3.43 14.94
N GLY A 17 -0.57 4.35 15.84
CA GLY A 17 0.13 4.00 17.08
C GLY A 17 -0.64 2.94 17.90
N ALA A 18 0.08 1.96 18.42
CA ALA A 18 -0.47 0.81 19.13
C ALA A 18 -1.33 1.21 20.35
N GLN A 19 -1.01 2.33 21.00
CA GLN A 19 -1.78 2.88 22.12
C GLN A 19 -3.19 3.35 21.74
N LEU A 20 -3.42 3.61 20.44
CA LEU A 20 -4.68 4.12 19.89
C LEU A 20 -5.50 3.03 19.19
N PHE A 21 -4.89 1.88 18.93
CA PHE A 21 -5.55 0.82 18.18
C PHE A 21 -6.69 0.19 18.99
N LYS A 22 -7.86 0.13 18.35
CA LYS A 22 -9.09 -0.49 18.87
C LYS A 22 -9.75 -1.30 17.78
N PRO A 23 -10.64 -2.26 18.12
CA PRO A 23 -11.32 -3.07 17.10
C PRO A 23 -12.01 -2.24 16.01
N GLU A 24 -12.59 -1.10 16.39
CA GLU A 24 -13.35 -0.23 15.49
C GLU A 24 -12.47 0.77 14.72
N THR A 25 -11.15 0.76 14.91
CA THR A 25 -10.26 1.75 14.29
C THR A 25 -10.43 1.86 12.78
N PRO A 26 -10.48 0.78 11.98
CA PRO A 26 -10.66 0.90 10.53
C PRO A 26 -11.98 1.58 10.13
N ALA A 27 -13.08 1.20 10.78
CA ALA A 27 -14.40 1.80 10.51
C ALA A 27 -14.44 3.30 10.87
N ARG A 28 -13.81 3.69 11.99
CA ARG A 28 -13.70 5.10 12.39
C ARG A 28 -12.89 5.92 11.41
N LEU A 29 -11.82 5.37 10.85
CA LEU A 29 -11.04 6.04 9.81
C LEU A 29 -11.89 6.28 8.55
N GLY A 30 -12.69 5.30 8.16
CA GLY A 30 -13.65 5.43 7.04
C GLY A 30 -14.69 6.51 7.28
N ALA A 31 -15.30 6.56 8.47
CA ALA A 31 -16.26 7.58 8.83
C ALA A 31 -15.65 8.99 8.75
N HIS A 32 -14.44 9.20 9.28
CA HIS A 32 -13.74 10.48 9.18
C HIS A 32 -13.42 10.85 7.73
N ALA A 33 -13.06 9.88 6.89
CA ALA A 33 -12.81 10.09 5.46
C ALA A 33 -14.07 10.54 4.73
N LEU A 34 -15.22 9.92 5.00
CA LEU A 34 -16.52 10.32 4.44
C LEU A 34 -16.94 11.71 4.90
N ASP A 35 -16.76 12.03 6.19
CA ASP A 35 -17.08 13.36 6.72
C ASP A 35 -16.24 14.45 6.05
N LEU A 36 -14.98 14.16 5.73
CA LEU A 36 -14.11 15.10 5.02
C LEU A 36 -14.62 15.37 3.60
N ILE A 37 -15.05 14.33 2.85
CA ILE A 37 -15.66 14.52 1.52
C ILE A 37 -16.92 15.37 1.65
N ARG A 38 -17.83 15.01 2.54
CA ARG A 38 -19.10 15.74 2.74
C ARG A 38 -18.90 17.20 3.08
N THR A 39 -17.80 17.52 3.77
CA THR A 39 -17.51 18.89 4.20
C THR A 39 -16.81 19.72 3.13
N TYR A 40 -15.84 19.13 2.40
CA TYR A 40 -14.92 19.90 1.56
C TYR A 40 -15.03 19.60 0.07
N ALA A 41 -15.71 18.52 -0.33
CA ALA A 41 -15.91 18.12 -1.72
C ALA A 41 -17.26 17.37 -1.86
N SER A 42 -18.35 18.05 -1.46
CA SER A 42 -19.67 17.48 -1.19
C SER A 42 -20.44 16.99 -2.43
N ASP A 43 -20.08 17.48 -3.58
CA ASP A 43 -20.73 17.17 -4.86
C ASP A 43 -19.69 16.95 -5.96
N VAL A 44 -20.16 16.47 -7.12
CA VAL A 44 -19.30 16.13 -8.26
C VAL A 44 -18.47 17.32 -8.73
N ASP A 45 -19.07 18.51 -8.78
CA ASP A 45 -18.38 19.69 -9.30
C ASP A 45 -17.28 20.18 -8.37
N SER A 46 -17.54 20.24 -7.06
CA SER A 46 -16.54 20.60 -6.05
C SER A 46 -15.42 19.54 -5.94
N PHE A 47 -15.77 18.28 -6.09
CA PHE A 47 -14.80 17.18 -6.11
C PHE A 47 -13.93 17.23 -7.38
N ALA A 48 -14.52 17.44 -8.55
CA ALA A 48 -13.84 17.60 -9.82
C ALA A 48 -12.86 18.79 -9.78
N GLN A 49 -13.32 19.94 -9.30
CA GLN A 49 -12.49 21.13 -9.15
C GLN A 49 -11.33 20.90 -8.17
N CYS A 50 -11.60 20.28 -7.02
CA CYS A 50 -10.59 19.98 -6.00
C CYS A 50 -9.46 19.11 -6.56
N LEU A 51 -9.79 18.07 -7.34
CA LEU A 51 -8.83 17.10 -7.84
C LEU A 51 -8.38 17.34 -9.29
N GLY A 52 -8.94 18.36 -9.97
CA GLY A 52 -8.64 18.67 -11.37
C GLY A 52 -9.01 17.56 -12.33
N LEU A 53 -10.15 16.93 -12.10
CA LEU A 53 -10.74 15.91 -12.96
C LEU A 53 -11.79 16.55 -13.87
N ASP A 54 -12.02 15.94 -15.04
CA ASP A 54 -13.22 16.25 -15.79
C ASP A 54 -14.46 15.71 -15.04
N ARG A 55 -15.63 16.31 -15.31
CA ARG A 55 -16.86 16.03 -14.56
C ARG A 55 -17.30 14.56 -14.67
N GLU A 56 -17.21 13.97 -15.86
CA GLU A 56 -17.66 12.59 -16.11
C GLU A 56 -16.78 11.59 -15.31
N LEU A 57 -15.46 11.76 -15.37
CA LEU A 57 -14.53 10.94 -14.60
C LEU A 57 -14.72 11.17 -13.10
N ALA A 58 -14.92 12.42 -12.66
CA ALA A 58 -15.13 12.77 -11.26
C ALA A 58 -16.39 12.10 -10.69
N GLU A 59 -17.49 12.04 -11.45
CA GLU A 59 -18.71 11.36 -11.04
C GLU A 59 -18.49 9.86 -10.84
N ALA A 60 -17.85 9.21 -11.81
CA ALA A 60 -17.54 7.78 -11.72
C ALA A 60 -16.57 7.45 -10.57
N VAL A 61 -15.59 8.32 -10.32
CA VAL A 61 -14.60 8.16 -9.24
C VAL A 61 -15.23 8.39 -7.89
N LEU A 62 -15.99 9.49 -7.71
CA LEU A 62 -16.60 9.82 -6.42
C LEU A 62 -17.56 8.74 -5.94
N ALA A 63 -18.40 8.20 -6.84
CA ALA A 63 -19.29 7.09 -6.49
C ALA A 63 -18.55 5.87 -5.96
N ARG A 64 -17.44 5.49 -6.62
CA ARG A 64 -16.59 4.37 -6.17
C ARG A 64 -15.87 4.65 -4.86
N VAL A 65 -15.36 5.88 -4.68
CA VAL A 65 -14.70 6.30 -3.44
C VAL A 65 -15.63 6.21 -2.25
N VAL A 66 -16.85 6.73 -2.38
CA VAL A 66 -17.85 6.66 -1.30
C VAL A 66 -18.17 5.21 -0.96
N THR A 67 -18.50 4.39 -1.95
CA THR A 67 -18.78 2.95 -1.75
C THR A 67 -17.61 2.24 -1.08
N LYS A 68 -16.39 2.53 -1.49
CA LYS A 68 -15.18 1.94 -0.92
C LYS A 68 -14.99 2.31 0.54
N LEU A 69 -15.17 3.59 0.88
CA LEU A 69 -15.04 4.07 2.25
C LEU A 69 -16.13 3.54 3.19
N GLU A 70 -17.31 3.22 2.66
CA GLU A 70 -18.40 2.60 3.42
C GLU A 70 -18.17 1.10 3.67
N CYS A 71 -17.61 0.38 2.70
CA CYS A 71 -17.49 -1.08 2.77
C CYS A 71 -16.13 -1.56 3.29
N GLU A 72 -15.04 -0.95 2.82
CA GLU A 72 -13.65 -1.37 3.11
C GLU A 72 -12.75 -0.13 3.09
N PRO A 73 -12.82 0.73 4.11
CA PRO A 73 -12.11 2.01 4.12
C PRO A 73 -10.59 1.89 4.22
N VAL A 74 -10.09 0.80 4.80
CA VAL A 74 -8.67 0.53 4.99
C VAL A 74 -8.34 -0.84 4.40
N GLU A 75 -7.40 -0.87 3.46
CA GLU A 75 -6.96 -2.13 2.85
C GLU A 75 -5.83 -2.80 3.61
N ASP A 76 -4.95 -2.00 4.20
CA ASP A 76 -3.82 -2.50 4.98
C ASP A 76 -3.56 -1.59 6.18
N PHE A 77 -3.44 -2.18 7.38
CA PHE A 77 -3.22 -1.44 8.62
C PHE A 77 -1.99 -1.97 9.37
N ARG A 78 -1.12 -1.06 9.82
CA ARG A 78 0.01 -1.38 10.70
C ARG A 78 -0.21 -0.78 12.07
N ILE A 79 -0.34 -1.67 13.07
CA ILE A 79 -0.30 -1.31 14.48
C ILE A 79 1.15 -0.94 14.78
N ASP A 80 1.39 0.33 15.06
CA ASP A 80 2.73 0.89 15.07
C ASP A 80 3.29 1.01 16.49
N PHE A 81 4.44 0.38 16.73
CA PHE A 81 5.21 0.48 17.97
C PHE A 81 6.48 1.34 17.81
N GLU A 82 6.60 2.06 16.70
CA GLU A 82 7.77 2.89 16.37
C GLU A 82 7.41 4.38 16.34
N ASP A 83 7.58 5.11 15.25
CA ASP A 83 7.41 6.56 15.18
C ASP A 83 6.00 7.04 15.57
N GLY A 84 4.94 6.35 15.14
CA GLY A 84 3.55 6.69 15.50
C GLY A 84 3.17 6.32 16.94
N TYR A 85 4.02 5.58 17.62
CA TYR A 85 3.84 5.20 19.03
C TYR A 85 4.51 6.19 19.98
N GLY A 86 5.70 6.66 19.64
CA GLY A 86 6.49 7.58 20.43
C GLY A 86 7.15 6.93 21.66
N TYR A 87 7.75 7.77 22.51
CA TYR A 87 8.42 7.31 23.72
C TYR A 87 7.42 6.96 24.83
N ARG A 88 7.59 5.75 25.40
CA ARG A 88 6.81 5.25 26.52
C ARG A 88 7.69 4.43 27.47
N SER A 89 7.23 4.24 28.70
CA SER A 89 7.88 3.30 29.62
C SER A 89 7.75 1.86 29.10
N GLU A 90 8.66 1.00 29.50
CA GLU A 90 8.61 -0.42 29.14
C GLU A 90 7.32 -1.12 29.59
N ALA A 91 6.83 -0.76 30.77
CA ALA A 91 5.59 -1.30 31.31
C ALA A 91 4.35 -0.89 30.49
N GLU A 92 4.32 0.36 30.01
CA GLU A 92 3.25 0.84 29.13
C GLU A 92 3.30 0.13 27.79
N GLU A 93 4.50 -0.04 27.20
CA GLU A 93 4.65 -0.74 25.92
C GLU A 93 4.28 -2.21 26.03
N ASP A 94 4.65 -2.88 27.11
CA ASP A 94 4.23 -4.25 27.43
C ASP A 94 2.69 -4.35 27.50
N GLY A 95 2.05 -3.40 28.18
CA GLY A 95 0.60 -3.31 28.26
C GLY A 95 -0.07 -3.09 26.89
N HIS A 96 0.49 -2.18 26.09
CA HIS A 96 -0.02 -1.89 24.75
C HIS A 96 0.20 -3.05 23.78
N ALA A 97 1.33 -3.79 23.86
CA ALA A 97 1.55 -4.96 23.02
C ALA A 97 0.45 -6.02 23.24
N ARG A 98 0.14 -6.31 24.50
CA ARG A 98 -0.93 -7.26 24.85
C ARG A 98 -2.32 -6.73 24.45
N SER A 99 -2.62 -5.49 24.77
CA SER A 99 -3.94 -4.91 24.48
C SER A 99 -4.20 -4.78 22.98
N ALA A 100 -3.19 -4.43 22.18
CA ALA A 100 -3.30 -4.36 20.72
C ALA A 100 -3.55 -5.73 20.09
N ALA A 101 -2.89 -6.78 20.57
CA ALA A 101 -3.12 -8.16 20.11
C ALA A 101 -4.56 -8.62 20.43
N ARG A 102 -5.05 -8.35 21.65
CA ARG A 102 -6.45 -8.66 22.02
C ARG A 102 -7.46 -7.87 21.18
N ALA A 103 -7.19 -6.59 20.94
CA ALA A 103 -8.02 -5.74 20.09
C ALA A 103 -8.03 -6.26 18.64
N LEU A 104 -6.90 -6.75 18.13
CA LEU A 104 -6.81 -7.35 16.81
C LEU A 104 -7.69 -8.61 16.72
N ALA A 105 -7.62 -9.50 17.70
CA ALA A 105 -8.47 -10.69 17.76
C ALA A 105 -9.97 -10.38 17.80
N GLN A 106 -10.35 -9.23 18.38
CA GLN A 106 -11.74 -8.74 18.35
C GLN A 106 -12.09 -8.13 16.98
N ALA A 107 -11.18 -7.33 16.43
CA ALA A 107 -11.38 -6.66 15.14
C ALA A 107 -11.64 -7.64 13.99
N GLN A 108 -11.00 -8.81 13.99
CA GLN A 108 -11.21 -9.86 12.98
C GLN A 108 -12.66 -10.31 12.85
N LYS A 109 -13.49 -10.11 13.87
CA LYS A 109 -14.91 -10.49 13.91
C LYS A 109 -15.85 -9.38 13.43
N LEU A 110 -15.32 -8.19 13.18
CA LEU A 110 -16.10 -7.03 12.79
C LEU A 110 -16.17 -6.88 11.27
N PRO A 111 -17.27 -6.32 10.73
CA PRO A 111 -17.34 -5.97 9.32
C PRO A 111 -16.32 -4.87 9.00
N GLY A 112 -15.80 -4.87 7.76
CA GLY A 112 -14.79 -3.90 7.32
C GLY A 112 -13.39 -4.15 7.89
N PHE A 113 -13.12 -5.35 8.43
CA PHE A 113 -11.77 -5.74 8.83
C PHE A 113 -10.81 -5.66 7.64
N PRO A 114 -9.64 -5.03 7.77
CA PRO A 114 -8.69 -4.88 6.67
C PRO A 114 -8.22 -6.24 6.14
N PRO A 115 -8.19 -6.45 4.81
CA PRO A 115 -7.69 -7.71 4.23
C PRO A 115 -6.20 -7.94 4.47
N PHE A 116 -5.46 -6.88 4.80
CA PHE A 116 -4.06 -6.93 5.21
C PHE A 116 -3.89 -6.20 6.54
N ILE A 117 -3.15 -6.80 7.44
CA ILE A 117 -2.86 -6.18 8.74
C ILE A 117 -1.53 -6.68 9.27
N GLY A 118 -0.93 -5.92 10.16
CA GLY A 118 0.30 -6.32 10.82
C GLY A 118 0.74 -5.33 11.87
N ILE A 119 1.97 -5.48 12.29
CA ILE A 119 2.61 -4.58 13.25
C ILE A 119 3.91 -4.03 12.68
N ARG A 120 4.23 -2.77 13.02
CA ARG A 120 5.59 -2.25 12.87
C ARG A 120 6.25 -2.25 14.23
N ILE A 121 7.37 -2.95 14.33
CA ILE A 121 8.17 -3.03 15.55
C ILE A 121 9.18 -1.89 15.61
N LYS A 122 9.84 -1.70 16.76
CA LYS A 122 11.03 -0.86 16.84
C LYS A 122 12.17 -1.45 16.00
N PRO A 123 13.13 -0.64 15.54
CA PRO A 123 14.29 -1.12 14.80
C PRO A 123 15.07 -2.18 15.58
N LEU A 124 15.67 -3.16 14.89
CA LEU A 124 16.57 -4.14 15.47
C LEU A 124 18.02 -3.60 15.57
N THR A 125 18.15 -2.39 16.10
CA THR A 125 19.43 -1.78 16.44
C THR A 125 19.89 -2.22 17.83
N GLU A 126 21.15 -1.97 18.16
CA GLU A 126 21.70 -2.28 19.49
C GLU A 126 20.85 -1.71 20.64
N ILE A 127 20.35 -0.50 20.47
CA ILE A 127 19.57 0.23 21.51
C ILE A 127 18.16 -0.33 21.66
N SER A 128 17.47 -0.68 20.57
CA SER A 128 16.03 -1.01 20.57
C SER A 128 15.72 -2.50 20.40
N ARG A 129 16.73 -3.31 20.06
CA ARG A 129 16.58 -4.76 19.78
C ARG A 129 15.85 -5.52 20.88
N VAL A 130 16.28 -5.34 22.13
CA VAL A 130 15.69 -6.04 23.28
C VAL A 130 14.20 -5.69 23.40
N ARG A 131 13.88 -4.42 23.22
CA ARG A 131 12.51 -3.93 23.31
C ARG A 131 11.64 -4.41 22.14
N ALA A 132 12.17 -4.40 20.91
CA ALA A 132 11.49 -4.91 19.72
C ALA A 132 11.15 -6.41 19.85
N ARG A 133 12.09 -7.23 20.33
CA ARG A 133 11.86 -8.66 20.59
C ARG A 133 10.79 -8.87 21.65
N ARG A 134 10.87 -8.13 22.76
CA ARG A 134 9.89 -8.20 23.85
C ARG A 134 8.48 -7.86 23.37
N THR A 135 8.33 -6.81 22.55
CA THR A 135 7.05 -6.41 21.98
C THR A 135 6.46 -7.52 21.12
N LEU A 136 7.27 -8.16 20.24
CA LEU A 136 6.84 -9.31 19.44
C LEU A 136 6.39 -10.47 20.32
N GLU A 137 7.20 -10.86 21.32
CA GLU A 137 6.89 -11.98 22.22
C GLU A 137 5.56 -11.77 22.95
N LEU A 138 5.34 -10.57 23.49
CA LEU A 138 4.11 -10.25 24.21
C LEU A 138 2.88 -10.16 23.29
N PHE A 139 3.07 -9.62 22.09
CA PHE A 139 2.00 -9.53 21.09
C PHE A 139 1.56 -10.93 20.66
N PHE A 140 2.53 -11.80 20.28
CA PHE A 140 2.24 -13.16 19.83
C PHE A 140 1.70 -14.04 20.94
N ALA A 141 2.10 -13.83 22.19
CA ALA A 141 1.57 -14.59 23.34
C ALA A 141 0.08 -14.42 23.57
N GLU A 142 -0.51 -13.30 23.09
CA GLU A 142 -1.96 -13.05 23.18
C GLU A 142 -2.72 -13.49 21.90
N MET A 143 -2.01 -13.96 20.86
CA MET A 143 -2.63 -14.37 19.59
C MET A 143 -2.94 -15.85 19.59
N SER A 144 -4.22 -16.21 19.50
CA SER A 144 -4.66 -17.60 19.29
C SER A 144 -4.72 -17.98 17.81
N ASP A 145 -4.87 -17.00 16.93
CA ASP A 145 -4.96 -17.19 15.48
C ASP A 145 -4.40 -15.95 14.78
N LEU A 146 -3.82 -16.13 13.60
CA LEU A 146 -3.28 -15.06 12.79
C LEU A 146 -4.27 -14.65 11.70
N PRO A 147 -4.54 -13.34 11.54
CA PRO A 147 -5.31 -12.88 10.39
C PRO A 147 -4.62 -13.28 9.09
N PRO A 148 -5.39 -13.49 8.01
CA PRO A 148 -4.81 -13.61 6.68
C PRO A 148 -3.89 -12.42 6.36
N ASN A 149 -2.80 -12.68 5.65
CA ASN A 149 -1.85 -11.64 5.24
C ASN A 149 -1.22 -10.82 6.39
N PHE A 150 -1.05 -11.43 7.57
CA PHE A 150 -0.35 -10.77 8.67
C PHE A 150 1.13 -10.58 8.34
N ALA A 151 1.65 -9.38 8.64
CA ALA A 151 3.06 -9.06 8.43
C ALA A 151 3.66 -8.29 9.61
N VAL A 152 4.97 -8.46 9.78
CA VAL A 152 5.80 -7.63 10.66
C VAL A 152 6.64 -6.71 9.80
N THR A 153 6.50 -5.41 9.98
CA THR A 153 7.29 -4.39 9.29
C THR A 153 8.54 -4.07 10.12
N LEU A 154 9.71 -4.22 9.51
CA LEU A 154 11.01 -3.90 10.10
C LEU A 154 11.47 -2.52 9.61
N PRO A 155 11.48 -1.49 10.48
CA PRO A 155 11.93 -0.16 10.13
C PRO A 155 13.45 -0.01 10.26
N LYS A 156 13.99 1.05 9.68
CA LYS A 156 15.36 1.57 9.81
C LYS A 156 16.44 0.49 9.65
N ILE A 157 16.20 -0.42 8.69
CA ILE A 157 17.13 -1.52 8.41
C ILE A 157 18.40 -0.96 7.75
N THR A 158 19.56 -1.45 8.21
CA THR A 158 20.87 -1.06 7.71
C THR A 158 21.77 -2.25 7.35
N ASP A 159 21.38 -3.47 7.79
CA ASP A 159 22.20 -4.68 7.66
C ASP A 159 21.28 -5.90 7.40
N PRO A 160 21.63 -6.78 6.45
CA PRO A 160 20.91 -8.04 6.22
C PRO A 160 20.77 -8.93 7.47
N ALA A 161 21.71 -8.85 8.42
CA ALA A 161 21.63 -9.60 9.67
C ALA A 161 20.35 -9.26 10.49
N GLN A 162 19.84 -8.01 10.40
CA GLN A 162 18.60 -7.63 11.07
C GLN A 162 17.38 -8.34 10.49
N ALA A 163 17.33 -8.53 9.16
CA ALA A 163 16.27 -9.28 8.51
C ALA A 163 16.35 -10.79 8.84
N ALA A 164 17.58 -11.34 8.92
CA ALA A 164 17.81 -12.70 9.35
C ALA A 164 17.38 -12.91 10.80
N GLU A 165 17.76 -12.00 11.71
CA GLU A 165 17.35 -12.02 13.12
C GLU A 165 15.82 -12.01 13.27
N LEU A 166 15.13 -11.12 12.54
CA LEU A 166 13.66 -11.09 12.56
C LEU A 166 13.08 -12.41 12.07
N THR A 167 13.65 -13.00 11.02
CA THR A 167 13.21 -14.30 10.50
C THR A 167 13.34 -15.39 11.56
N ASP A 168 14.49 -15.49 12.27
CA ASP A 168 14.71 -16.46 13.35
C ASP A 168 13.74 -16.26 14.52
N LEU A 169 13.45 -15.01 14.87
CA LEU A 169 12.46 -14.68 15.89
C LEU A 169 11.06 -15.16 15.50
N LEU A 170 10.64 -14.91 14.26
CA LEU A 170 9.33 -15.33 13.76
C LEU A 170 9.22 -16.86 13.65
N ASP A 171 10.28 -17.57 13.25
CA ASP A 171 10.32 -19.03 13.24
C ASP A 171 10.06 -19.58 14.66
N GLY A 172 10.71 -19.00 15.67
CA GLY A 172 10.53 -19.38 17.08
C GLY A 172 9.14 -19.02 17.62
N LEU A 173 8.57 -17.87 17.23
CA LEU A 173 7.24 -17.45 17.65
C LEU A 173 6.15 -18.34 17.02
N GLU A 174 6.23 -18.61 15.73
CA GLU A 174 5.31 -19.51 15.03
C GLU A 174 5.32 -20.91 15.64
N ALA A 175 6.51 -21.45 15.93
CA ALA A 175 6.64 -22.77 16.57
C ALA A 175 6.01 -22.80 17.97
N ARG A 176 6.22 -21.76 18.79
CA ARG A 176 5.65 -21.68 20.14
C ARG A 176 4.12 -21.56 20.14
N GLN A 177 3.56 -20.87 19.14
CA GLN A 177 2.11 -20.67 19.02
C GLN A 177 1.41 -21.76 18.19
N GLY A 178 2.16 -22.71 17.63
CA GLY A 178 1.61 -23.75 16.76
C GLY A 178 1.15 -23.24 15.40
N PHE A 179 1.63 -22.07 14.95
CA PHE A 179 1.33 -21.55 13.62
C PHE A 179 2.16 -22.28 12.55
N LYS A 180 1.61 -22.34 11.34
CA LYS A 180 2.35 -22.92 10.22
C LYS A 180 3.61 -22.08 9.93
N PRO A 181 4.78 -22.73 9.77
CA PRO A 181 6.01 -22.02 9.44
C PRO A 181 5.89 -21.14 8.19
N GLY A 182 6.41 -19.93 8.25
CA GLY A 182 6.40 -18.99 7.13
C GLY A 182 5.06 -18.25 6.91
N THR A 183 4.09 -18.40 7.82
CA THR A 183 2.81 -17.69 7.74
C THR A 183 2.98 -16.19 7.94
N VAL A 184 3.75 -15.78 8.94
CA VAL A 184 4.05 -14.37 9.20
C VAL A 184 5.02 -13.85 8.16
N LYS A 185 4.59 -12.83 7.41
CA LYS A 185 5.43 -12.18 6.40
C LYS A 185 6.22 -11.02 6.99
N ILE A 186 7.28 -10.63 6.29
CA ILE A 186 8.12 -9.49 6.63
C ILE A 186 7.95 -8.41 5.57
N GLU A 187 7.86 -7.18 6.00
CA GLU A 187 8.02 -6.00 5.16
C GLU A 187 9.22 -5.21 5.65
N LEU A 188 10.05 -4.77 4.72
CA LEU A 188 11.26 -4.03 5.03
C LEU A 188 11.05 -2.56 4.68
N MET A 189 11.32 -1.65 5.61
CA MET A 189 11.33 -0.23 5.31
C MET A 189 12.68 0.16 4.73
N ILE A 190 12.63 0.70 3.51
CA ILE A 190 13.81 1.18 2.79
C ILE A 190 13.86 2.71 3.03
N GLU A 191 14.57 3.09 4.07
CA GLU A 191 14.58 4.45 4.59
C GLU A 191 15.95 4.91 5.09
N THR A 192 16.98 4.10 4.82
CA THR A 192 18.37 4.43 5.12
C THR A 192 19.22 4.28 3.86
N PRO A 193 20.27 5.10 3.65
CA PRO A 193 21.21 4.92 2.53
C PRO A 193 21.84 3.52 2.51
N GLN A 194 22.11 2.94 3.68
CA GLN A 194 22.67 1.61 3.84
C GLN A 194 21.74 0.49 3.35
N ALA A 195 20.41 0.73 3.37
CA ALA A 195 19.46 -0.20 2.77
C ALA A 195 19.50 -0.16 1.22
N ILE A 196 20.03 0.91 0.62
CA ILE A 196 20.16 1.06 -0.83
C ILE A 196 21.52 0.55 -1.31
N ILE A 197 22.61 1.06 -0.72
CA ILE A 197 24.00 0.71 -1.05
C ILE A 197 24.69 0.21 0.21
N ASP A 198 25.21 -1.01 0.14
CA ASP A 198 25.96 -1.64 1.19
C ASP A 198 27.38 -1.05 1.28
N THR A 199 28.08 -1.33 2.38
CA THR A 199 29.44 -0.89 2.64
C THR A 199 30.47 -1.36 1.60
N ASP A 200 30.19 -2.47 0.91
CA ASP A 200 31.00 -3.00 -0.19
C ASP A 200 30.69 -2.34 -1.56
N GLY A 201 29.78 -1.36 -1.60
CA GLY A 201 29.35 -0.67 -2.81
C GLY A 201 28.31 -1.42 -3.66
N SER A 202 27.87 -2.59 -3.24
CA SER A 202 26.81 -3.35 -3.91
C SER A 202 25.43 -2.89 -3.47
N PHE A 203 24.39 -3.21 -4.26
CA PHE A 203 23.01 -2.97 -3.85
C PHE A 203 22.63 -3.86 -2.65
N ALA A 204 22.17 -3.21 -1.57
CA ALA A 204 21.83 -3.90 -0.33
C ALA A 204 20.47 -4.63 -0.39
N ILE A 205 19.47 -4.08 -1.11
CA ILE A 205 18.10 -4.60 -1.15
C ILE A 205 18.03 -6.10 -1.52
N PRO A 206 18.74 -6.61 -2.54
CA PRO A 206 18.74 -8.04 -2.85
C PRO A 206 19.26 -8.91 -1.69
N LYS A 207 20.25 -8.42 -0.92
CA LYS A 207 20.79 -9.12 0.26
C LYS A 207 19.76 -9.12 1.40
N LEU A 208 19.07 -7.99 1.64
CA LEU A 208 18.02 -7.85 2.63
C LEU A 208 16.84 -8.80 2.35
N ILE A 209 16.38 -8.87 1.10
CA ILE A 209 15.34 -9.82 0.66
C ILE A 209 15.79 -11.27 0.88
N GLY A 210 17.03 -11.60 0.50
CA GLY A 210 17.60 -12.93 0.68
C GLY A 210 17.67 -13.35 2.16
N ALA A 211 18.07 -12.43 3.03
CA ALA A 211 18.16 -12.65 4.47
C ALA A 211 16.80 -12.94 5.15
N ALA A 212 15.70 -12.47 4.57
CA ALA A 212 14.36 -12.78 5.03
C ALA A 212 13.87 -14.18 4.64
N ARG A 213 14.65 -14.98 3.95
CA ARG A 213 14.43 -16.42 3.66
C ARG A 213 13.01 -16.74 3.14
N GLY A 214 12.52 -15.96 2.16
CA GLY A 214 11.19 -16.12 1.56
C GLY A 214 10.02 -15.54 2.36
N ARG A 215 10.29 -14.88 3.49
CA ARG A 215 9.26 -14.16 4.25
C ARG A 215 9.03 -12.72 3.75
N CYS A 216 10.00 -12.12 3.04
CA CYS A 216 9.85 -10.77 2.52
C CYS A 216 8.69 -10.70 1.53
N ARG A 217 7.62 -9.96 1.87
CA ARG A 217 6.45 -9.70 1.03
C ARG A 217 6.52 -8.35 0.34
N GLY A 218 7.12 -7.37 0.98
CA GLY A 218 7.11 -6.01 0.48
C GLY A 218 8.27 -5.16 0.94
N LEU A 219 8.53 -4.10 0.17
CA LEU A 219 9.46 -3.03 0.47
C LEU A 219 8.66 -1.73 0.59
N HIS A 220 8.80 -1.03 1.70
CA HIS A 220 8.11 0.22 1.98
C HIS A 220 9.12 1.35 2.01
N PHE A 221 8.92 2.38 1.18
CA PHE A 221 9.85 3.50 1.10
C PHE A 221 9.57 4.54 2.19
N GLY A 222 10.59 4.89 2.98
CA GLY A 222 10.54 5.92 4.01
C GLY A 222 11.31 7.18 3.59
N PRO A 223 10.69 8.12 2.83
CA PRO A 223 11.38 9.24 2.19
C PRO A 223 12.00 10.23 3.17
N TYR A 224 11.40 10.41 4.35
CA TYR A 224 11.84 11.44 5.30
C TYR A 224 13.10 11.02 6.04
N ASP A 225 13.13 9.81 6.60
CA ASP A 225 14.35 9.24 7.18
C ASP A 225 15.47 9.11 6.14
N TYR A 226 15.12 8.69 4.90
CA TYR A 226 16.08 8.57 3.81
C TYR A 226 16.69 9.92 3.43
N THR A 227 15.87 10.94 3.20
CA THR A 227 16.35 12.27 2.80
C THR A 227 17.10 12.96 3.93
N ALA A 228 16.67 12.79 5.19
CA ALA A 228 17.41 13.28 6.36
C ALA A 228 18.79 12.61 6.45
N SER A 229 18.87 11.30 6.25
CA SER A 229 20.14 10.55 6.26
C SER A 229 21.06 10.90 5.09
N CYS A 230 20.51 11.46 4.00
CA CYS A 230 21.28 12.02 2.87
C CYS A 230 21.65 13.48 3.07
N ASP A 231 21.51 14.04 4.28
CA ASP A 231 21.83 15.43 4.63
C ASP A 231 21.05 16.47 3.79
N ILE A 232 19.83 16.11 3.37
CA ILE A 232 18.93 17.04 2.66
C ILE A 232 18.25 17.93 3.69
N ALA A 233 18.27 19.25 3.45
CA ALA A 233 17.67 20.22 4.35
C ALA A 233 16.20 19.93 4.61
N ALA A 234 15.74 20.09 5.86
CA ALA A 234 14.38 19.72 6.29
C ALA A 234 13.28 20.34 5.41
N ALA A 235 13.46 21.56 4.91
CA ALA A 235 12.52 22.23 4.03
C ALA A 235 12.38 21.56 2.64
N GLU A 236 13.37 20.76 2.24
CA GLU A 236 13.40 20.04 0.96
C GLU A 236 13.10 18.55 1.09
N GLN A 237 12.87 18.05 2.31
CA GLN A 237 12.51 16.66 2.57
C GLN A 237 11.05 16.42 2.18
N ARG A 238 10.86 15.97 0.95
CA ARG A 238 9.53 15.70 0.38
C ARG A 238 9.56 14.44 -0.48
N LEU A 239 8.41 13.77 -0.62
CA LEU A 239 8.29 12.50 -1.33
C LEU A 239 8.75 12.59 -2.80
N ASP A 240 8.53 13.71 -3.46
CA ASP A 240 8.91 13.95 -4.86
C ASP A 240 10.31 14.53 -5.04
N HIS A 241 11.15 14.55 -3.98
CA HIS A 241 12.54 14.98 -4.09
C HIS A 241 13.32 14.03 -5.03
N PRO A 242 14.21 14.53 -5.93
CA PRO A 242 14.95 13.70 -6.89
C PRO A 242 15.76 12.56 -6.27
N ALA A 243 16.33 12.75 -5.07
CA ALA A 243 17.03 11.67 -4.35
C ALA A 243 16.12 10.45 -4.07
N CYS A 244 14.82 10.68 -3.87
CA CYS A 244 13.84 9.60 -3.66
C CYS A 244 13.63 8.78 -4.93
N ASP A 245 13.78 9.36 -6.13
CA ASP A 245 13.65 8.62 -7.39
C ASP A 245 14.75 7.58 -7.54
N PHE A 246 15.99 7.90 -7.12
CA PHE A 246 17.08 6.93 -7.12
C PHE A 246 16.75 5.72 -6.24
N ALA A 247 16.31 5.95 -5.00
CA ALA A 247 15.93 4.87 -4.08
C ALA A 247 14.80 4.01 -4.66
N ARG A 248 13.74 4.64 -5.20
CA ARG A 248 12.63 3.94 -5.84
C ARG A 248 13.07 3.08 -7.02
N ASN A 249 13.95 3.60 -7.89
CA ASN A 249 14.47 2.85 -9.03
C ASN A 249 15.25 1.60 -8.58
N VAL A 250 16.08 1.73 -7.54
CA VAL A 250 16.80 0.58 -6.96
C VAL A 250 15.83 -0.44 -6.36
N MET A 251 14.78 0.02 -5.64
CA MET A 251 13.74 -0.86 -5.11
C MET A 251 13.04 -1.64 -6.24
N GLN A 252 12.65 -0.97 -7.33
CA GLN A 252 11.97 -1.61 -8.47
C GLN A 252 12.84 -2.69 -9.13
N VAL A 253 14.08 -2.36 -9.46
CA VAL A 253 14.99 -3.31 -10.09
C VAL A 253 15.27 -4.50 -9.15
N SER A 254 15.43 -4.24 -7.85
CA SER A 254 15.68 -5.29 -6.86
C SER A 254 14.49 -6.21 -6.62
N ALA A 255 13.26 -5.70 -6.73
CA ALA A 255 12.02 -6.46 -6.51
C ALA A 255 11.53 -7.19 -7.76
N ALA A 256 11.98 -6.76 -8.95
CA ALA A 256 11.49 -7.27 -10.23
C ALA A 256 11.64 -8.79 -10.35
N GLY A 257 10.56 -9.47 -10.74
CA GLY A 257 10.52 -10.92 -10.90
C GLY A 257 10.53 -11.75 -9.62
N ARG A 258 10.52 -11.12 -8.44
CA ARG A 258 10.60 -11.80 -7.12
C ARG A 258 9.26 -11.90 -6.39
N GLY A 259 8.18 -11.36 -6.94
CA GLY A 259 6.87 -11.31 -6.25
C GLY A 259 6.83 -10.37 -5.05
N ILE A 260 7.76 -9.45 -4.93
CA ILE A 260 7.86 -8.46 -3.84
C ILE A 260 7.01 -7.24 -4.19
N LEU A 261 6.14 -6.85 -3.28
CA LEU A 261 5.28 -5.67 -3.41
C LEU A 261 6.08 -4.39 -3.08
N LEU A 262 5.79 -3.32 -3.81
CA LEU A 262 6.41 -2.01 -3.58
C LEU A 262 5.38 -1.01 -3.08
N SER A 263 5.67 -0.37 -1.94
CA SER A 263 4.91 0.73 -1.37
C SER A 263 5.73 2.00 -1.39
N ASP A 264 5.19 3.07 -1.97
CA ASP A 264 5.80 4.40 -1.90
C ASP A 264 5.56 5.03 -0.52
N GLY A 265 6.27 6.10 -0.21
CA GLY A 265 6.18 6.82 1.05
C GLY A 265 4.94 7.71 1.19
N PRO A 266 4.77 8.36 2.35
CA PRO A 266 3.64 9.22 2.63
C PRO A 266 3.86 10.66 2.17
N SER A 267 2.75 11.41 2.03
CA SER A 267 2.75 12.87 2.01
C SER A 267 2.50 13.42 3.42
N THR A 268 3.29 14.39 3.84
CA THR A 268 3.13 15.07 5.14
C THR A 268 2.17 16.25 5.10
N MET A 269 1.73 16.68 3.92
CA MET A 269 0.68 17.69 3.81
C MET A 269 -0.68 17.05 4.08
N LEU A 270 -1.16 17.22 5.32
CA LEU A 270 -2.39 16.59 5.78
C LEU A 270 -3.62 17.47 5.49
N PRO A 271 -4.75 16.89 5.04
CA PRO A 271 -6.01 17.61 4.83
C PRO A 271 -6.71 17.86 6.18
N VAL A 272 -6.13 18.73 6.98
CA VAL A 272 -6.61 19.10 8.33
C VAL A 272 -6.96 20.58 8.36
N PRO A 273 -8.18 20.94 8.80
CA PRO A 273 -8.58 22.33 8.92
C PRO A 273 -7.75 23.07 9.98
N ARG A 274 -7.39 24.32 9.70
CA ARG A 274 -6.67 25.18 10.63
C ARG A 274 -7.55 25.64 11.81
N HIS A 275 -8.80 26.01 11.51
CA HIS A 275 -9.75 26.51 12.49
C HIS A 275 -10.71 25.40 12.91
N ARG A 276 -10.83 25.20 14.23
CA ARG A 276 -11.77 24.23 14.82
C ARG A 276 -13.17 24.84 14.92
N ALA A 277 -14.19 24.00 14.96
CA ALA A 277 -15.56 24.44 15.19
C ALA A 277 -15.76 24.94 16.65
N PRO A 278 -16.58 25.97 16.90
CA PRO A 278 -17.30 26.77 15.90
C PRO A 278 -16.36 27.72 15.14
N ALA A 279 -16.54 27.87 13.82
CA ALA A 279 -15.72 28.71 12.96
C ALA A 279 -16.61 29.71 12.20
N THR A 280 -16.09 30.96 12.00
CA THR A 280 -16.79 31.97 11.17
C THR A 280 -16.79 31.56 9.70
N ASP A 281 -17.60 32.23 8.87
CA ASP A 281 -17.67 31.96 7.44
C ASP A 281 -16.32 32.17 6.75
N GLU A 282 -15.55 33.19 7.14
CA GLU A 282 -14.20 33.43 6.62
C GLU A 282 -13.25 32.30 7.03
N GLN A 283 -13.33 31.83 8.26
CA GLN A 283 -12.53 30.72 8.75
C GLN A 283 -12.88 29.40 8.06
N GLN A 284 -14.17 29.19 7.77
CA GLN A 284 -14.61 28.02 7.00
C GLN A 284 -14.10 28.08 5.56
N ALA A 285 -14.11 29.26 4.93
CA ALA A 285 -13.54 29.46 3.59
C ALA A 285 -12.03 29.20 3.59
N GLU A 286 -11.28 29.68 4.60
CA GLU A 286 -9.85 29.39 4.75
C GLU A 286 -9.59 27.89 4.94
N ASN A 287 -10.35 27.23 5.81
CA ASN A 287 -10.27 25.78 6.00
C ASN A 287 -10.48 25.01 4.68
N ARG A 288 -11.47 25.44 3.88
CA ARG A 288 -11.75 24.81 2.58
C ARG A 288 -10.54 24.88 1.65
N VAL A 289 -9.92 26.06 1.53
CA VAL A 289 -8.72 26.25 0.70
C VAL A 289 -7.57 25.37 1.19
N ILE A 290 -7.31 25.33 2.50
CA ILE A 290 -6.21 24.55 3.09
C ILE A 290 -6.43 23.06 2.84
N VAL A 291 -7.63 22.55 3.15
CA VAL A 291 -7.94 21.12 3.04
C VAL A 291 -7.94 20.68 1.57
N GLN A 292 -8.59 21.44 0.68
CA GLN A 292 -8.62 21.11 -0.76
C GLN A 292 -7.22 21.14 -1.38
N ARG A 293 -6.36 22.09 -0.98
CA ARG A 293 -4.96 22.14 -1.42
C ARG A 293 -4.20 20.88 -0.98
N ALA A 294 -4.38 20.42 0.25
CA ALA A 294 -3.75 19.20 0.74
C ALA A 294 -4.29 17.94 0.02
N MET A 295 -5.60 17.89 -0.22
CA MET A 295 -6.23 16.83 -1.03
C MET A 295 -5.63 16.77 -2.43
N ARG A 296 -5.54 17.92 -3.12
CA ARG A 296 -4.97 18.00 -4.47
C ARG A 296 -3.51 17.56 -4.48
N HIS A 297 -2.70 18.08 -3.58
CA HIS A 297 -1.28 17.71 -3.48
C HIS A 297 -1.10 16.20 -3.27
N HIS A 298 -1.86 15.61 -2.35
CA HIS A 298 -1.82 14.17 -2.11
C HIS A 298 -2.25 13.38 -3.36
N PHE A 299 -3.33 13.80 -4.03
CA PHE A 299 -3.79 13.19 -5.28
C PHE A 299 -2.68 13.18 -6.34
N ASP A 300 -2.01 14.32 -6.57
CA ASP A 300 -0.96 14.45 -7.58
C ASP A 300 0.27 13.57 -7.27
N LEU A 301 0.68 13.48 -5.99
CA LEU A 301 1.74 12.58 -5.56
C LEU A 301 1.39 11.11 -5.79
N VAL A 302 0.16 10.70 -5.48
CA VAL A 302 -0.29 9.32 -5.72
C VAL A 302 -0.33 9.01 -7.22
N GLN A 303 -0.81 9.94 -8.06
CA GLN A 303 -0.79 9.80 -9.52
C GLN A 303 0.66 9.61 -10.04
N ARG A 304 1.61 10.37 -9.50
CA ARG A 304 3.04 10.22 -9.82
C ARG A 304 3.56 8.84 -9.41
N SER A 305 3.25 8.37 -8.21
CA SER A 305 3.65 7.04 -7.73
C SER A 305 3.13 5.93 -8.64
N LEU A 306 1.84 5.98 -9.01
CA LEU A 306 1.20 5.02 -9.92
C LEU A 306 1.87 5.02 -11.30
N ALA A 307 2.15 6.20 -11.87
CA ALA A 307 2.84 6.35 -13.15
C ALA A 307 4.25 5.76 -13.12
N ASN A 308 4.90 5.78 -11.96
CA ASN A 308 6.21 5.18 -11.73
C ASN A 308 6.15 3.71 -11.29
N GLY A 309 4.97 3.06 -11.32
CA GLY A 309 4.83 1.64 -11.00
C GLY A 309 4.73 1.29 -9.51
N PHE A 310 4.53 2.29 -8.65
CA PHE A 310 4.23 2.07 -7.23
C PHE A 310 2.71 2.11 -7.02
N TYR A 311 2.10 0.94 -6.91
CA TYR A 311 0.65 0.79 -6.82
C TYR A 311 0.12 0.80 -5.39
N GLN A 312 1.00 0.88 -4.42
CA GLN A 312 0.72 1.02 -2.99
C GLN A 312 1.48 2.24 -2.47
N GLY A 313 0.95 2.88 -1.44
CA GLY A 313 1.62 3.97 -0.75
C GLY A 313 1.26 3.98 0.71
N TRP A 314 1.70 4.99 1.43
CA TRP A 314 1.50 5.14 2.85
C TRP A 314 0.63 6.37 3.13
N ASP A 315 -0.45 6.19 3.91
CA ASP A 315 -1.33 7.26 4.35
C ASP A 315 -1.19 7.50 5.86
N LEU A 316 -0.99 8.76 6.24
CA LEU A 316 -0.76 9.19 7.64
C LEU A 316 -2.03 9.64 8.36
N HIS A 317 -3.08 9.96 7.61
CA HIS A 317 -4.28 10.59 8.14
C HIS A 317 -5.53 10.10 7.41
N PRO A 318 -6.66 9.85 8.10
CA PRO A 318 -7.89 9.38 7.46
C PRO A 318 -8.39 10.29 6.34
N GLY A 319 -8.10 11.59 6.40
CA GLY A 319 -8.41 12.52 5.33
C GLY A 319 -7.65 12.28 4.01
N GLN A 320 -6.60 11.46 4.00
CA GLN A 320 -5.90 11.06 2.78
C GLN A 320 -6.57 9.88 2.07
N LEU A 321 -7.38 9.08 2.76
CA LEU A 321 -8.06 7.92 2.17
C LEU A 321 -8.93 8.27 0.96
N PRO A 322 -9.77 9.34 0.98
CA PRO A 322 -10.55 9.72 -0.19
C PRO A 322 -9.71 10.01 -1.41
N THR A 323 -8.63 10.76 -1.23
CA THR A 323 -7.73 11.16 -2.32
C THR A 323 -6.84 10.02 -2.80
N ARG A 324 -6.48 9.09 -1.93
CA ARG A 324 -5.82 7.83 -2.30
C ARG A 324 -6.68 7.04 -3.26
N TYR A 325 -7.90 6.73 -2.87
CA TYR A 325 -8.83 5.98 -3.73
C TYR A 325 -9.19 6.75 -5.00
N ALA A 326 -9.40 8.07 -4.89
CA ALA A 326 -9.68 8.90 -6.07
C ALA A 326 -8.54 8.87 -7.09
N ALA A 327 -7.29 8.97 -6.63
CA ALA A 327 -6.13 8.92 -7.50
C ALA A 327 -5.98 7.55 -8.17
N VAL A 328 -6.13 6.46 -7.40
CA VAL A 328 -6.06 5.09 -7.93
C VAL A 328 -7.17 4.87 -8.97
N TYR A 329 -8.42 5.22 -8.65
CA TYR A 329 -9.53 4.98 -9.56
C TYR A 329 -9.45 5.85 -10.81
N ALA A 330 -9.08 7.13 -10.67
CA ALA A 330 -8.89 8.01 -11.83
C ALA A 330 -7.78 7.50 -12.77
N PHE A 331 -6.66 7.02 -12.21
CA PHE A 331 -5.55 6.46 -12.98
C PHE A 331 -5.98 5.27 -13.85
N PHE A 332 -6.70 4.33 -13.26
CA PHE A 332 -7.14 3.14 -13.97
C PHE A 332 -8.30 3.44 -14.92
N LEU A 333 -9.34 4.15 -14.49
CA LEU A 333 -10.52 4.44 -15.31
C LEU A 333 -10.18 5.25 -16.56
N LYS A 334 -9.33 6.28 -16.43
CA LYS A 334 -8.87 7.09 -17.57
C LYS A 334 -8.22 6.25 -18.68
N SER A 335 -7.55 5.18 -18.30
CA SER A 335 -6.80 4.32 -19.22
C SER A 335 -7.52 3.02 -19.59
N LEU A 336 -8.70 2.73 -19.02
CA LEU A 336 -9.41 1.46 -19.22
C LEU A 336 -9.70 1.17 -20.70
N GLN A 337 -10.42 2.08 -21.36
CA GLN A 337 -10.86 1.87 -22.74
C GLN A 337 -9.67 1.75 -23.73
N PRO A 338 -8.66 2.65 -23.71
CA PRO A 338 -7.45 2.48 -24.53
C PRO A 338 -6.71 1.17 -24.27
N ALA A 339 -6.53 0.79 -23.00
CA ALA A 339 -5.83 -0.45 -22.64
C ALA A 339 -6.61 -1.70 -23.09
N ALA A 340 -7.93 -1.72 -22.89
CA ALA A 340 -8.79 -2.82 -23.28
C ALA A 340 -8.80 -3.01 -24.81
N ALA A 341 -8.96 -1.91 -25.57
CA ALA A 341 -8.92 -1.95 -27.03
C ALA A 341 -7.56 -2.43 -27.55
N ARG A 342 -6.48 -1.93 -26.95
CA ARG A 342 -5.12 -2.32 -27.33
C ARG A 342 -4.87 -3.80 -27.02
N LEU A 343 -5.28 -4.30 -25.85
CA LEU A 343 -5.12 -5.72 -25.51
C LEU A 343 -5.90 -6.64 -26.45
N ARG A 344 -7.14 -6.27 -26.80
CA ARG A 344 -7.94 -7.01 -27.78
C ARG A 344 -7.21 -7.13 -29.12
N ASN A 345 -6.70 -6.00 -29.64
CA ASN A 345 -5.95 -5.99 -30.90
C ASN A 345 -4.70 -6.88 -30.82
N PHE A 346 -3.99 -6.89 -29.70
CA PHE A 346 -2.83 -7.76 -29.47
C PHE A 346 -3.21 -9.23 -29.51
N VAL A 347 -4.29 -9.63 -28.85
CA VAL A 347 -4.79 -11.01 -28.86
C VAL A 347 -5.19 -11.43 -30.28
N ASP A 348 -5.89 -10.58 -31.02
CA ASP A 348 -6.33 -10.86 -32.40
C ASP A 348 -5.15 -10.98 -33.35
N GLN A 349 -4.14 -10.10 -33.23
CA GLN A 349 -2.93 -10.13 -34.06
C GLN A 349 -2.10 -11.39 -33.79
N ALA A 350 -1.89 -11.71 -32.49
CA ALA A 350 -1.16 -12.93 -32.13
C ALA A 350 -1.85 -14.18 -32.60
N ALA A 351 -3.18 -14.24 -32.54
CA ALA A 351 -3.94 -15.38 -33.10
C ALA A 351 -3.83 -15.51 -34.62
N ARG A 352 -3.72 -14.37 -35.36
CA ARG A 352 -3.49 -14.38 -36.82
C ARG A 352 -2.07 -14.79 -37.18
N ALA A 353 -1.05 -14.24 -36.51
CA ALA A 353 0.35 -14.58 -36.74
C ALA A 353 0.60 -16.07 -36.50
N THR A 354 0.03 -16.63 -35.44
CA THR A 354 0.14 -18.06 -35.15
C THR A 354 -0.47 -18.94 -36.26
N ARG A 355 -1.64 -18.55 -36.80
CA ARG A 355 -2.29 -19.29 -37.91
C ARG A 355 -1.49 -19.21 -39.20
N ALA A 356 -0.75 -18.12 -39.42
CA ALA A 356 0.14 -17.94 -40.56
C ALA A 356 1.51 -18.59 -40.36
N GLY A 357 1.82 -19.16 -39.20
CA GLY A 357 3.13 -19.71 -38.86
C GLY A 357 4.19 -18.65 -38.57
N GLU A 358 3.77 -17.40 -38.35
CA GLU A 358 4.65 -16.29 -38.01
C GLU A 358 4.89 -16.20 -36.50
N VAL A 359 6.03 -15.63 -36.07
CA VAL A 359 6.37 -15.39 -34.69
C VAL A 359 5.78 -14.02 -34.29
N PHE A 360 5.07 -13.99 -33.15
CA PHE A 360 4.58 -12.75 -32.55
C PHE A 360 5.55 -12.29 -31.45
N ASP A 361 6.35 -11.28 -31.75
CA ASP A 361 7.50 -10.88 -30.91
C ASP A 361 7.18 -9.94 -29.71
N ASP A 362 5.93 -9.45 -29.54
CA ASP A 362 5.61 -8.43 -28.55
C ASP A 362 4.72 -8.95 -27.39
N ALA A 363 5.02 -10.15 -26.88
CA ALA A 363 4.34 -10.72 -25.72
C ALA A 363 4.48 -9.86 -24.45
N ALA A 364 5.57 -9.09 -24.33
CA ALA A 364 5.81 -8.21 -23.19
C ALA A 364 4.78 -7.08 -23.07
N THR A 365 4.41 -6.45 -24.18
CA THR A 365 3.36 -5.43 -24.22
C THR A 365 1.99 -6.02 -23.85
N GLY A 366 1.66 -7.20 -24.40
CA GLY A 366 0.43 -7.93 -24.04
C GLY A 366 0.38 -8.25 -22.55
N GLN A 367 1.49 -8.69 -21.97
CA GLN A 367 1.60 -8.95 -20.53
C GLN A 367 1.43 -7.67 -19.69
N GLY A 368 2.00 -6.55 -20.13
CA GLY A 368 1.83 -5.26 -19.45
C GLY A 368 0.38 -4.79 -19.39
N LEU A 369 -0.36 -4.92 -20.50
CA LEU A 369 -1.77 -4.59 -20.60
C LEU A 369 -2.64 -5.52 -19.74
N LEU A 370 -2.35 -6.82 -19.74
CA LEU A 370 -3.01 -7.80 -18.87
C LEU A 370 -2.83 -7.45 -17.39
N ASN A 371 -1.59 -7.14 -16.98
CA ASN A 371 -1.28 -6.75 -15.60
C ASN A 371 -2.02 -5.46 -15.19
N PHE A 372 -2.13 -4.50 -16.10
CA PHE A 372 -2.89 -3.26 -15.85
C PHE A 372 -4.36 -3.56 -15.57
N LEU A 373 -5.04 -4.33 -16.40
CA LEU A 373 -6.44 -4.70 -16.23
C LEU A 373 -6.66 -5.49 -14.94
N LEU A 374 -5.80 -6.48 -14.66
CA LEU A 374 -5.89 -7.28 -13.46
C LEU A 374 -5.73 -6.42 -12.19
N ARG A 375 -4.79 -5.46 -12.18
CA ARG A 375 -4.62 -4.52 -11.07
C ARG A 375 -5.84 -3.64 -10.87
N GLY A 376 -6.42 -3.10 -11.95
CA GLY A 376 -7.63 -2.29 -11.88
C GLY A 376 -8.82 -3.04 -11.29
N VAL A 377 -9.00 -4.32 -11.63
CA VAL A 377 -10.01 -5.20 -11.00
C VAL A 377 -9.68 -5.45 -9.52
N ASN A 378 -8.43 -5.76 -9.20
CA ASN A 378 -8.00 -6.12 -7.85
C ASN A 378 -8.15 -4.97 -6.85
N CYS A 379 -7.93 -3.72 -7.28
CA CYS A 379 -8.10 -2.54 -6.44
C CYS A 379 -9.54 -1.97 -6.43
N GLY A 380 -10.45 -2.56 -7.23
CA GLY A 380 -11.84 -2.12 -7.32
C GLY A 380 -12.06 -0.88 -8.21
N ALA A 381 -11.07 -0.50 -9.01
CA ALA A 381 -11.22 0.58 -10.00
C ALA A 381 -12.16 0.18 -11.15
N PHE A 382 -12.14 -1.09 -11.53
CA PHE A 382 -13.05 -1.67 -12.51
C PHE A 382 -13.86 -2.80 -11.90
N THR A 383 -15.07 -2.98 -12.39
CA THR A 383 -15.78 -4.26 -12.20
C THR A 383 -15.19 -5.33 -13.16
N PRO A 384 -15.39 -6.62 -12.87
CA PRO A 384 -15.05 -7.67 -13.81
C PRO A 384 -15.71 -7.51 -15.19
N GLU A 385 -16.94 -7.00 -15.22
CA GLU A 385 -17.72 -6.73 -16.43
C GLU A 385 -17.10 -5.58 -17.25
N GLU A 386 -16.63 -4.52 -16.58
CA GLU A 386 -15.92 -3.43 -17.24
C GLU A 386 -14.59 -3.92 -17.84
N ALA A 387 -13.85 -4.76 -17.13
CA ALA A 387 -12.60 -5.36 -17.62
C ALA A 387 -12.82 -6.32 -18.79
N ALA A 388 -13.99 -7.00 -18.87
CA ALA A 388 -14.37 -7.88 -19.98
C ALA A 388 -14.49 -7.12 -21.32
N SER A 389 -14.56 -5.78 -21.32
CA SER A 389 -14.46 -4.96 -22.53
C SER A 389 -13.16 -5.17 -23.31
N SER A 390 -12.13 -5.75 -22.69
CA SER A 390 -10.89 -6.20 -23.33
C SER A 390 -11.06 -7.43 -24.24
N GLY A 391 -12.24 -8.08 -24.19
CA GLY A 391 -12.47 -9.36 -24.89
C GLY A 391 -11.87 -10.57 -24.19
N LEU A 392 -11.38 -10.41 -22.96
CA LEU A 392 -10.90 -11.50 -22.09
C LEU A 392 -11.93 -11.84 -21.02
N ALA A 393 -12.10 -13.14 -20.78
CA ALA A 393 -12.88 -13.62 -19.63
C ALA A 393 -12.10 -13.36 -18.33
N LEU A 394 -12.83 -13.30 -17.19
CA LEU A 394 -12.19 -13.07 -15.90
C LEU A 394 -11.17 -14.16 -15.53
N GLU A 395 -11.43 -15.42 -15.93
CA GLU A 395 -10.52 -16.54 -15.75
C GLU A 395 -9.24 -16.37 -16.56
N GLU A 396 -9.33 -15.83 -17.79
CA GLU A 396 -8.18 -15.50 -18.61
C GLU A 396 -7.33 -14.40 -17.97
N LEU A 397 -7.98 -13.34 -17.47
CA LEU A 397 -7.29 -12.28 -16.70
C LEU A 397 -6.56 -12.85 -15.47
N ARG A 398 -7.18 -13.79 -14.76
CA ARG A 398 -6.61 -14.44 -13.57
C ARG A 398 -5.45 -15.38 -13.89
N SER A 399 -5.31 -15.86 -15.11
CA SER A 399 -4.16 -16.69 -15.52
C SER A 399 -2.83 -15.95 -15.37
N ARG A 400 -2.86 -14.62 -15.37
CA ARG A 400 -1.68 -13.72 -15.26
C ARG A 400 -0.63 -13.94 -16.35
N SER A 401 -0.93 -14.71 -17.37
CA SER A 401 0.00 -15.07 -18.41
C SER A 401 -0.62 -14.83 -19.78
N PHE A 402 -0.11 -13.84 -20.48
CA PHE A 402 -0.54 -13.54 -21.83
C PHE A 402 -0.27 -14.74 -22.78
N VAL A 403 0.84 -15.43 -22.58
CA VAL A 403 1.19 -16.64 -23.36
C VAL A 403 0.15 -17.75 -23.14
N THR A 404 -0.25 -18.02 -21.89
CA THR A 404 -1.27 -19.02 -21.57
C THR A 404 -2.61 -18.69 -22.23
N ILE A 405 -3.00 -17.40 -22.27
CA ILE A 405 -4.22 -16.94 -22.93
C ILE A 405 -4.15 -17.24 -24.44
N LEU A 406 -3.03 -16.94 -25.08
CA LEU A 406 -2.83 -17.22 -26.49
C LEU A 406 -2.91 -18.71 -26.78
N ASP A 407 -2.29 -19.56 -25.96
CA ASP A 407 -2.29 -21.01 -26.14
C ASP A 407 -3.69 -21.60 -25.96
N SER A 408 -4.47 -21.13 -24.99
CA SER A 408 -5.86 -21.59 -24.80
C SER A 408 -6.80 -21.23 -25.97
N ARG A 409 -6.50 -20.15 -26.69
CA ARG A 409 -7.28 -19.70 -27.85
C ARG A 409 -6.83 -20.31 -29.19
N LYS A 410 -5.75 -21.10 -29.20
CA LYS A 410 -5.29 -21.91 -30.33
C LYS A 410 -6.01 -23.26 -30.44
N ALA A 411 -6.47 -23.76 -29.29
CA ALA A 411 -7.20 -25.02 -29.20
C ALA A 411 -8.68 -24.83 -29.56
#